data_bea911d98eb61156912cd0565e163a07
#
_entry.id   bea911d98eb61156912cd0565e163a07
#
_cell.length_a   1.000
_cell.length_b   1.000
_cell.length_c   1.000
_cell.angle_alpha   90.00
_cell.angle_beta   90.00
_cell.angle_gamma   90.00
#
_symmetry.space_group_name_H-M   'P 1'
#
loop_
_entity.id
_entity.type
_entity.pdbx_description
1 polymer ?
#
loop_
_entity_poly.entity_id
_entity_poly.type
_entity_poly.pdbx_seq_one_letter_code
_entity_poly.pdbx_strand_id
1 'polypeptide(L)'
;MAALLWLLFAAAERFLALTQRFLALPAALQWTLGAVLAIFAAAGLSVLWWLLRPRRKRRPLPVPDRGNLEQRIDQLRVHGADTGALATELGELDRRRLGARLHVAVFGEISTGKSSLIRALAPLAQLASDARGGTTRIVGHYDSSLPDGRSMVLADVPGSRESGGEARETAAREEALRAHAVVYLCAGDLTRAQVDELRWLADFGKPLLLALNKADQWNASERDQLLARLRQQSRGIASAVLAVSAGGSERYQRQLADGSTESVERQRKPAIEPLLQALARLTAPGAEGLEQLRENAVLAGLHERTGMLEAQTRAEQAERIVRKYARRAIVGAMAAVAPGSDLVIQGVLATGLTRALAELYGVKVSEVQIEDFVQQAKLTLRTGSSIVLAVAGNALKAFPGLGTLGGGVLHAFAYALIFDSMGRALAASLAERQTLDQDDAGARLKELLMDAGSGRMRQLAALTMEAVRERGDD
;
A
#
# COMPACT_ATOMS: atom_id res chain seq x y z
N MET A 1 -13.79 -31.29 45.63
CA MET A 1 -12.54 -31.00 46.34
C MET A 1 -11.72 -32.26 46.62
N ALA A 2 -12.23 -33.29 47.31
CA ALA A 2 -11.48 -34.52 47.66
C ALA A 2 -10.88 -35.27 46.43
N ALA A 3 -11.61 -35.39 45.32
CA ALA A 3 -11.15 -36.07 44.11
C ALA A 3 -9.99 -35.28 43.41
N LEU A 4 -9.99 -33.94 43.46
CA LEU A 4 -8.92 -33.07 42.93
C LEU A 4 -7.65 -33.18 43.76
N LEU A 5 -7.78 -33.22 45.08
CA LEU A 5 -6.68 -33.44 46.00
C LEU A 5 -6.07 -34.82 45.84
N TRP A 6 -6.87 -35.87 45.68
CA TRP A 6 -6.41 -37.24 45.43
C TRP A 6 -5.66 -37.34 44.10
N LEU A 7 -6.18 -36.69 43.02
CA LEU A 7 -5.52 -36.63 41.70
C LEU A 7 -4.17 -35.91 41.76
N LEU A 8 -4.09 -34.81 42.52
CA LEU A 8 -2.83 -34.07 42.75
C LEU A 8 -1.82 -34.93 43.53
N PHE A 9 -2.28 -35.64 44.57
CA PHE A 9 -1.41 -36.53 45.36
C PHE A 9 -0.88 -37.70 44.54
N ALA A 10 -1.75 -38.37 43.78
CA ALA A 10 -1.38 -39.46 42.88
C ALA A 10 -0.44 -39.00 41.74
N ALA A 11 -0.61 -37.77 41.25
CA ALA A 11 0.32 -37.16 40.28
C ALA A 11 1.67 -36.88 40.89
N ALA A 12 1.71 -36.34 42.11
CA ALA A 12 2.96 -36.06 42.86
C ALA A 12 3.76 -37.35 43.17
N GLU A 13 3.09 -38.44 43.59
CA GLU A 13 3.77 -39.72 43.81
C GLU A 13 4.38 -40.30 42.52
N ARG A 14 3.62 -40.24 41.38
CA ARG A 14 4.15 -40.68 40.10
C ARG A 14 5.34 -39.81 39.62
N PHE A 15 5.26 -38.53 39.84
CA PHE A 15 6.35 -37.62 39.53
C PHE A 15 7.62 -37.94 40.34
N LEU A 16 7.48 -38.16 41.63
CA LEU A 16 8.60 -38.57 42.52
C LEU A 16 9.23 -39.90 42.09
N ALA A 17 8.40 -40.88 41.74
CA ALA A 17 8.89 -42.19 41.25
C ALA A 17 9.60 -42.06 39.88
N LEU A 18 9.15 -41.19 39.00
CA LEU A 18 9.80 -40.88 37.72
C LEU A 18 11.14 -40.17 37.92
N THR A 19 11.22 -39.20 38.83
CA THR A 19 12.47 -38.48 39.11
C THR A 19 13.51 -39.40 39.73
N GLN A 20 13.13 -40.33 40.62
CA GLN A 20 14.09 -41.32 41.19
C GLN A 20 14.60 -42.27 40.09
N ARG A 21 13.76 -42.73 39.17
CA ARG A 21 14.18 -43.57 38.04
C ARG A 21 15.09 -42.81 37.07
N PHE A 22 14.83 -41.52 36.87
CA PHE A 22 15.66 -40.65 36.02
C PHE A 22 17.06 -40.50 36.63
N LEU A 23 17.15 -40.25 37.92
CA LEU A 23 18.41 -40.10 38.64
C LEU A 23 19.23 -41.41 38.72
N ALA A 24 18.61 -42.58 38.58
CA ALA A 24 19.25 -43.88 38.52
C ALA A 24 19.86 -44.23 37.15
N LEU A 25 19.62 -43.44 36.10
CA LEU A 25 20.17 -43.68 34.79
C LEU A 25 21.65 -43.26 34.69
N PRO A 26 22.44 -43.82 33.74
CA PRO A 26 23.79 -43.32 33.44
C PRO A 26 23.77 -41.86 33.05
N ALA A 27 24.80 -41.08 33.44
CA ALA A 27 24.88 -39.65 33.21
C ALA A 27 24.64 -39.22 31.77
N ALA A 28 25.15 -39.97 30.80
CA ALA A 28 24.95 -39.68 29.39
C ALA A 28 23.46 -39.74 28.97
N LEU A 29 22.70 -40.71 29.52
CA LEU A 29 21.27 -40.86 29.29
C LEU A 29 20.44 -39.78 30.01
N GLN A 30 20.88 -39.35 31.20
CA GLN A 30 20.23 -38.23 31.90
C GLN A 30 20.32 -36.93 31.10
N TRP A 31 21.50 -36.62 30.53
CA TRP A 31 21.67 -35.42 29.69
C TRP A 31 20.88 -35.46 28.42
N THR A 32 20.84 -36.60 27.69
CA THR A 32 20.07 -36.73 26.46
C THR A 32 18.57 -36.66 26.70
N LEU A 33 18.04 -37.37 27.68
CA LEU A 33 16.62 -37.32 28.05
C LEU A 33 16.22 -35.95 28.61
N GLY A 34 17.08 -35.32 29.43
CA GLY A 34 16.89 -33.95 29.92
C GLY A 34 16.81 -32.94 28.81
N ALA A 35 17.72 -33.02 27.84
CA ALA A 35 17.71 -32.13 26.65
C ALA A 35 16.43 -32.31 25.82
N VAL A 36 15.99 -33.55 25.58
CA VAL A 36 14.74 -33.84 24.84
C VAL A 36 13.54 -33.27 25.60
N LEU A 37 13.44 -33.49 26.91
CA LEU A 37 12.36 -32.94 27.73
C LEU A 37 12.34 -31.41 27.73
N ALA A 38 13.54 -30.78 27.82
CA ALA A 38 13.67 -29.32 27.76
C ALA A 38 13.19 -28.76 26.39
N ILE A 39 13.52 -29.43 25.29
CA ILE A 39 13.04 -29.05 23.94
C ILE A 39 11.53 -29.15 23.86
N PHE A 40 10.92 -30.25 24.34
CA PHE A 40 9.47 -30.40 24.36
C PHE A 40 8.78 -29.36 25.27
N ALA A 41 9.34 -29.06 26.43
CA ALA A 41 8.84 -28.02 27.32
C ALA A 41 8.94 -26.63 26.69
N ALA A 42 10.05 -26.32 26.06
CA ALA A 42 10.24 -25.05 25.34
C ALA A 42 9.27 -24.91 24.14
N ALA A 43 9.06 -26.00 23.38
CA ALA A 43 8.10 -26.02 22.30
C ALA A 43 6.66 -25.84 22.81
N GLY A 44 6.29 -26.55 23.88
CA GLY A 44 4.99 -26.42 24.54
C GLY A 44 4.74 -25.00 25.09
N LEU A 45 5.71 -24.40 25.75
CA LEU A 45 5.68 -23.01 26.24
C LEU A 45 5.58 -22.01 25.09
N SER A 46 6.29 -22.24 24.00
CA SER A 46 6.23 -21.42 22.81
C SER A 46 4.84 -21.46 22.13
N VAL A 47 4.25 -22.64 22.02
CA VAL A 47 2.87 -22.81 21.53
C VAL A 47 1.86 -22.16 22.48
N LEU A 48 2.00 -22.36 23.78
CA LEU A 48 1.15 -21.72 24.79
C LEU A 48 1.28 -20.20 24.77
N TRP A 49 2.50 -19.67 24.68
CA TRP A 49 2.73 -18.24 24.51
C TRP A 49 2.13 -17.69 23.22
N TRP A 50 2.21 -18.44 22.10
CA TRP A 50 1.59 -18.08 20.84
C TRP A 50 0.06 -18.08 20.92
N LEU A 51 -0.55 -19.04 21.64
CA LEU A 51 -1.99 -19.12 21.88
C LEU A 51 -2.50 -18.04 22.84
N LEU A 52 -1.74 -17.74 23.89
CA LEU A 52 -2.08 -16.75 24.93
C LEU A 52 -1.66 -15.34 24.59
N ARG A 53 -0.84 -15.17 23.57
CA ARG A 53 -0.38 -13.84 23.12
C ARG A 53 -1.59 -12.96 22.86
N PRO A 54 -1.82 -11.88 23.63
CA PRO A 54 -2.93 -10.99 23.39
C PRO A 54 -2.77 -10.45 21.97
N ARG A 55 -3.73 -10.78 21.10
CA ARG A 55 -3.76 -10.19 19.76
C ARG A 55 -3.78 -8.70 19.98
N ARG A 56 -2.73 -8.00 19.56
CA ARG A 56 -2.65 -6.54 19.66
C ARG A 56 -3.95 -5.99 19.07
N LYS A 57 -4.76 -5.35 19.93
CA LYS A 57 -5.86 -4.53 19.44
C LYS A 57 -5.22 -3.57 18.46
N ARG A 58 -5.65 -3.61 17.21
CA ARG A 58 -5.17 -2.66 16.20
C ARG A 58 -5.37 -1.26 16.77
N ARG A 59 -4.29 -0.51 16.85
CA ARG A 59 -4.41 0.92 17.15
C ARG A 59 -5.08 1.52 15.92
N PRO A 60 -6.19 2.27 16.09
CA PRO A 60 -6.75 3.04 14.98
C PRO A 60 -5.62 3.87 14.38
N LEU A 61 -5.64 4.03 13.06
CA LEU A 61 -4.72 4.89 12.35
C LEU A 61 -4.72 6.27 13.02
N PRO A 62 -3.55 6.89 13.24
CA PRO A 62 -3.51 8.25 13.78
C PRO A 62 -4.31 9.14 12.83
N VAL A 63 -5.31 9.83 13.39
CA VAL A 63 -6.15 10.74 12.62
C VAL A 63 -5.31 11.97 12.30
N PRO A 64 -5.06 12.27 11.02
CA PRO A 64 -4.34 13.47 10.64
C PRO A 64 -5.17 14.69 11.00
N ASP A 65 -4.52 15.72 11.52
CA ASP A 65 -5.15 17.03 11.68
C ASP A 65 -5.47 17.61 10.30
N ARG A 66 -6.73 17.99 10.10
CA ARG A 66 -7.24 18.53 8.84
C ARG A 66 -6.48 19.79 8.43
N GLY A 67 -6.26 20.73 9.37
CA GLY A 67 -5.56 21.98 9.08
C GLY A 67 -4.12 21.75 8.63
N ASN A 68 -3.42 20.81 9.25
CA ASN A 68 -2.08 20.41 8.83
C ASN A 68 -2.09 19.81 7.42
N LEU A 69 -3.08 18.98 7.11
CA LEU A 69 -3.21 18.37 5.79
C LEU A 69 -3.48 19.40 4.70
N GLU A 70 -4.37 20.36 4.95
CA GLU A 70 -4.66 21.46 4.02
C GLU A 70 -3.41 22.32 3.76
N GLN A 71 -2.64 22.64 4.79
CA GLN A 71 -1.37 23.36 4.65
C GLN A 71 -0.36 22.59 3.79
N ARG A 72 -0.23 21.30 3.96
CA ARG A 72 0.66 20.44 3.16
C ARG A 72 0.23 20.39 1.70
N ILE A 73 -1.07 20.31 1.42
CA ILE A 73 -1.63 20.33 0.06
C ILE A 73 -1.33 21.69 -0.60
N ASP A 74 -1.48 22.80 0.13
CA ASP A 74 -1.17 24.14 -0.39
C ASP A 74 0.34 24.31 -0.66
N GLN A 75 1.21 23.79 0.19
CA GLN A 75 2.66 23.77 -0.06
C GLN A 75 3.00 23.00 -1.33
N LEU A 76 2.40 21.83 -1.55
CA LEU A 76 2.58 21.05 -2.78
C LEU A 76 2.15 21.84 -4.01
N ARG A 77 1.03 22.55 -3.93
CA ARG A 77 0.55 23.41 -5.02
C ARG A 77 1.53 24.53 -5.35
N VAL A 78 2.11 25.19 -4.33
CA VAL A 78 3.15 26.22 -4.51
C VAL A 78 4.39 25.64 -5.19
N HIS A 79 4.72 24.37 -4.93
CA HIS A 79 5.84 23.68 -5.57
C HIS A 79 5.50 23.10 -6.96
N GLY A 80 4.30 23.40 -7.49
CA GLY A 80 3.88 23.02 -8.84
C GLY A 80 3.33 21.61 -8.98
N ALA A 81 3.02 20.92 -7.86
CA ALA A 81 2.37 19.63 -7.90
C ALA A 81 0.86 19.75 -8.24
N ASP A 82 0.32 18.79 -8.98
CA ASP A 82 -1.12 18.73 -9.24
C ASP A 82 -1.86 18.22 -7.99
N THR A 83 -2.48 19.14 -7.28
CA THR A 83 -3.27 18.87 -6.07
C THR A 83 -4.78 18.87 -6.33
N GLY A 84 -5.22 18.93 -7.59
CA GLY A 84 -6.63 19.04 -7.97
C GLY A 84 -7.50 17.90 -7.42
N ALA A 85 -7.02 16.66 -7.49
CA ALA A 85 -7.72 15.49 -6.96
C ALA A 85 -7.87 15.55 -5.43
N LEU A 86 -6.85 15.99 -4.69
CA LEU A 86 -6.89 16.12 -3.23
C LEU A 86 -7.87 17.20 -2.77
N ALA A 87 -7.88 18.35 -3.45
CA ALA A 87 -8.82 19.44 -3.18
C ALA A 87 -10.27 19.05 -3.48
N THR A 88 -10.49 18.30 -4.57
CA THR A 88 -11.82 17.77 -4.92
C THR A 88 -12.34 16.83 -3.83
N GLU A 89 -11.47 15.99 -3.27
CA GLU A 89 -11.83 15.04 -2.21
C GLU A 89 -12.24 15.75 -0.92
N LEU A 90 -11.51 16.80 -0.52
CA LEU A 90 -11.89 17.64 0.63
C LEU A 90 -13.26 18.30 0.42
N GLY A 91 -13.51 18.81 -0.79
CA GLY A 91 -14.82 19.39 -1.14
C GLY A 91 -15.96 18.37 -1.12
N GLU A 92 -15.70 17.12 -1.54
CA GLU A 92 -16.67 16.03 -1.47
C GLU A 92 -16.97 15.63 -0.02
N LEU A 93 -15.96 15.60 0.84
CA LEU A 93 -16.13 15.35 2.26
C LEU A 93 -17.12 16.34 2.89
N ASP A 94 -16.94 17.65 2.64
CA ASP A 94 -17.80 18.71 3.15
C ASP A 94 -19.23 18.63 2.58
N ARG A 95 -19.35 18.34 1.29
CA ARG A 95 -20.67 18.23 0.61
C ARG A 95 -21.51 17.09 1.19
N ARG A 96 -20.92 15.93 1.43
CA ARG A 96 -21.63 14.77 2.01
C ARG A 96 -22.04 15.00 3.45
N ARG A 97 -21.24 15.76 4.21
CA ARG A 97 -21.56 16.16 5.58
C ARG A 97 -22.84 16.99 5.64
N LEU A 98 -23.02 17.95 4.71
CA LEU A 98 -24.21 18.79 4.63
C LEU A 98 -25.48 18.02 4.28
N GLY A 99 -25.36 16.88 3.59
CA GLY A 99 -26.48 16.08 3.16
C GLY A 99 -27.16 15.24 4.24
N ALA A 100 -26.57 15.07 5.42
CA ALA A 100 -27.06 14.30 6.56
C ALA A 100 -27.62 12.89 6.22
N ARG A 101 -27.18 12.28 5.11
CA ARG A 101 -27.63 10.99 4.59
C ARG A 101 -26.64 9.88 4.92
N LEU A 102 -27.15 8.70 5.25
CA LEU A 102 -26.32 7.54 5.52
C LEU A 102 -25.78 6.97 4.20
N HIS A 103 -24.46 6.99 4.00
CA HIS A 103 -23.80 6.39 2.83
C HIS A 103 -23.28 5.00 3.18
N VAL A 104 -23.63 4.00 2.34
CA VAL A 104 -23.22 2.59 2.51
C VAL A 104 -22.56 2.13 1.21
N ALA A 105 -21.29 1.77 1.27
CA ALA A 105 -20.58 1.21 0.13
C ALA A 105 -20.76 -0.32 0.07
N VAL A 106 -21.10 -0.85 -1.09
CA VAL A 106 -21.20 -2.28 -1.35
C VAL A 106 -19.92 -2.72 -2.08
N PHE A 107 -19.06 -3.42 -1.36
CA PHE A 107 -17.72 -3.82 -1.79
C PHE A 107 -17.63 -5.33 -2.04
N GLY A 108 -16.62 -5.80 -2.76
CA GLY A 108 -16.37 -7.22 -3.01
C GLY A 108 -15.92 -7.51 -4.44
N GLU A 109 -15.46 -8.74 -4.69
CA GLU A 109 -14.94 -9.16 -6.00
C GLU A 109 -16.03 -9.18 -7.10
N ILE A 110 -15.56 -9.36 -8.34
CA ILE A 110 -16.44 -9.55 -9.52
C ILE A 110 -17.34 -10.76 -9.30
N SER A 111 -18.54 -10.68 -9.82
CA SER A 111 -19.54 -11.78 -9.79
C SER A 111 -20.02 -12.21 -8.39
N THR A 112 -19.67 -11.48 -7.32
CA THR A 112 -20.26 -11.72 -5.99
C THR A 112 -21.73 -11.27 -5.89
N GLY A 113 -22.24 -10.52 -6.89
CA GLY A 113 -23.63 -10.10 -6.95
C GLY A 113 -23.91 -8.72 -6.34
N LYS A 114 -22.93 -7.81 -6.28
CA LYS A 114 -23.08 -6.44 -5.77
C LYS A 114 -24.25 -5.69 -6.36
N SER A 115 -24.26 -5.53 -7.69
CA SER A 115 -25.34 -4.80 -8.39
C SER A 115 -26.71 -5.49 -8.28
N SER A 116 -26.72 -6.82 -8.12
CA SER A 116 -27.97 -7.55 -7.85
C SER A 116 -28.48 -7.28 -6.44
N LEU A 117 -27.58 -7.24 -5.44
CA LEU A 117 -27.92 -6.90 -4.07
C LEU A 117 -28.43 -5.46 -3.97
N ILE A 118 -27.79 -4.52 -4.64
CA ILE A 118 -28.20 -3.11 -4.66
C ILE A 118 -29.60 -2.99 -5.27
N ARG A 119 -29.89 -3.66 -6.39
CA ARG A 119 -31.23 -3.69 -6.97
C ARG A 119 -32.28 -4.29 -6.03
N ALA A 120 -31.89 -5.29 -5.24
CA ALA A 120 -32.79 -5.86 -4.25
C ALA A 120 -33.05 -4.92 -3.07
N LEU A 121 -32.04 -4.15 -2.64
CA LEU A 121 -32.11 -3.17 -1.56
C LEU A 121 -32.80 -1.86 -1.97
N ALA A 122 -32.75 -1.52 -3.26
CA ALA A 122 -33.28 -0.29 -3.84
C ALA A 122 -34.12 -0.57 -5.11
N PRO A 123 -35.24 -1.30 -5.00
CA PRO A 123 -36.01 -1.75 -6.18
C PRO A 123 -36.67 -0.61 -6.98
N LEU A 124 -36.87 0.55 -6.37
CA LEU A 124 -37.51 1.74 -6.99
C LEU A 124 -36.48 2.85 -7.29
N ALA A 125 -35.19 2.61 -7.04
CA ALA A 125 -34.19 3.63 -7.26
C ALA A 125 -34.02 3.92 -8.74
N GLN A 126 -34.45 5.11 -9.14
CA GLN A 126 -33.82 5.81 -10.26
C GLN A 126 -32.36 6.08 -9.83
N LEU A 127 -31.40 5.90 -10.73
CA LEU A 127 -30.01 6.32 -10.51
C LEU A 127 -30.03 7.71 -9.88
N ALA A 128 -29.62 7.83 -8.64
CA ALA A 128 -29.46 9.11 -8.01
C ALA A 128 -28.43 9.87 -8.84
N SER A 129 -28.96 10.77 -9.71
CA SER A 129 -28.16 11.50 -10.69
C SER A 129 -27.38 12.61 -9.98
N ASP A 130 -26.35 12.27 -9.23
CA ASP A 130 -25.28 13.19 -8.87
C ASP A 130 -24.15 13.14 -9.93
N ALA A 131 -24.59 13.27 -11.20
CA ALA A 131 -23.70 13.48 -12.33
C ALA A 131 -23.22 14.93 -12.41
N ARG A 132 -22.78 15.51 -11.28
CA ARG A 132 -22.15 16.84 -11.23
C ARG A 132 -20.77 16.76 -10.59
N GLY A 133 -19.84 16.20 -11.32
CA GLY A 133 -18.45 16.17 -10.92
C GLY A 133 -17.64 15.30 -11.85
N GLY A 134 -17.12 15.90 -12.88
CA GLY A 134 -16.50 15.32 -14.06
C GLY A 134 -15.30 14.43 -13.81
N THR A 135 -15.44 13.24 -13.24
CA THR A 135 -14.40 12.20 -13.37
C THR A 135 -14.88 10.78 -13.09
N THR A 136 -16.08 10.50 -12.58
CA THR A 136 -16.36 9.12 -12.17
C THR A 136 -17.73 8.60 -12.65
N ARG A 137 -17.80 8.15 -13.88
CA ARG A 137 -18.85 7.26 -14.40
C ARG A 137 -18.74 5.82 -13.87
N ILE A 138 -18.00 5.58 -12.81
CA ILE A 138 -17.60 4.24 -12.36
C ILE A 138 -18.39 3.78 -11.14
N VAL A 139 -18.83 4.68 -10.26
CA VAL A 139 -19.60 4.36 -9.05
C VAL A 139 -21.04 4.84 -9.21
N GLY A 140 -21.99 3.90 -9.13
CA GLY A 140 -23.43 4.22 -9.13
C GLY A 140 -23.93 4.47 -7.71
N HIS A 141 -24.74 5.53 -7.52
CA HIS A 141 -25.39 5.82 -6.25
C HIS A 141 -26.90 5.59 -6.35
N TYR A 142 -27.48 4.90 -5.36
CA TYR A 142 -28.87 4.47 -5.36
C TYR A 142 -29.53 4.84 -4.04
N ASP A 143 -30.64 5.55 -4.13
CA ASP A 143 -31.45 5.89 -2.96
C ASP A 143 -32.18 4.66 -2.42
N SER A 144 -32.15 4.47 -1.12
CA SER A 144 -32.82 3.39 -0.40
C SER A 144 -33.19 3.82 1.01
N SER A 145 -33.87 2.96 1.75
CA SER A 145 -34.25 3.21 3.14
C SER A 145 -34.00 1.97 4.01
N LEU A 146 -33.70 2.22 5.27
CA LEU A 146 -33.63 1.19 6.30
C LEU A 146 -35.04 0.86 6.82
N PRO A 147 -35.22 -0.29 7.48
CA PRO A 147 -36.52 -0.68 8.06
C PRO A 147 -37.09 0.31 9.08
N ASP A 148 -36.23 1.11 9.70
CA ASP A 148 -36.58 2.15 10.66
C ASP A 148 -36.94 3.51 10.01
N GLY A 149 -37.01 3.57 8.68
CA GLY A 149 -37.38 4.76 7.92
C GLY A 149 -36.23 5.72 7.62
N ARG A 150 -35.02 5.49 8.12
CA ARG A 150 -33.85 6.32 7.81
C ARG A 150 -33.47 6.17 6.34
N SER A 151 -33.24 7.29 5.65
CA SER A 151 -32.77 7.26 4.27
C SER A 151 -31.29 6.90 4.19
N MET A 152 -30.93 6.10 3.19
CA MET A 152 -29.55 5.74 2.89
C MET A 152 -29.26 5.85 1.40
N VAL A 153 -27.99 6.05 1.07
CA VAL A 153 -27.45 5.99 -0.29
C VAL A 153 -26.53 4.78 -0.38
N LEU A 154 -26.84 3.89 -1.31
CA LEU A 154 -26.00 2.73 -1.61
C LEU A 154 -25.07 3.09 -2.75
N ALA A 155 -23.78 2.87 -2.57
CA ALA A 155 -22.78 3.02 -3.63
C ALA A 155 -22.43 1.65 -4.23
N ASP A 156 -22.66 1.48 -5.54
CA ASP A 156 -22.20 0.31 -6.30
C ASP A 156 -20.74 0.53 -6.69
N VAL A 157 -19.87 -0.13 -5.95
CA VAL A 157 -18.43 0.02 -6.10
C VAL A 157 -17.92 -1.04 -7.09
N PRO A 158 -17.06 -0.68 -8.08
CA PRO A 158 -16.44 -1.65 -8.97
C PRO A 158 -15.79 -2.79 -8.19
N GLY A 159 -15.89 -4.02 -8.70
CA GLY A 159 -15.25 -5.17 -8.05
C GLY A 159 -13.73 -5.01 -8.05
N SER A 160 -13.11 -5.30 -6.94
CA SER A 160 -11.66 -5.43 -6.87
C SER A 160 -11.23 -6.48 -7.89
N ARG A 161 -10.20 -6.16 -8.71
CA ARG A 161 -9.68 -6.98 -9.83
C ARG A 161 -10.51 -7.00 -11.11
N GLU A 162 -11.36 -6.01 -11.35
CA GLU A 162 -11.92 -5.83 -12.68
C GLU A 162 -10.83 -5.42 -13.70
N SER A 163 -10.92 -5.94 -14.92
CA SER A 163 -10.08 -5.52 -16.04
C SER A 163 -10.35 -4.05 -16.34
N GLY A 164 -9.58 -3.16 -15.79
CA GLY A 164 -9.77 -1.70 -15.88
C GLY A 164 -8.76 -0.90 -15.05
N GLY A 165 -7.81 -1.60 -14.43
CA GLY A 165 -6.60 -1.03 -13.87
C GLY A 165 -6.79 -0.27 -12.55
N GLU A 166 -5.70 0.33 -12.12
CA GLU A 166 -5.53 1.07 -10.86
C GLU A 166 -6.59 2.14 -10.59
N ALA A 167 -7.13 2.76 -11.65
CA ALA A 167 -8.15 3.82 -11.52
C ALA A 167 -9.47 3.33 -10.90
N ARG A 168 -9.92 2.11 -11.24
CA ARG A 168 -11.15 1.53 -10.67
C ARG A 168 -10.94 1.07 -9.23
N GLU A 169 -9.79 0.49 -8.94
CA GLU A 169 -9.43 0.10 -7.58
C GLU A 169 -9.34 1.33 -6.67
N THR A 170 -8.73 2.40 -7.16
CA THR A 170 -8.66 3.69 -6.45
C THR A 170 -10.04 4.25 -6.18
N ALA A 171 -10.93 4.30 -7.19
CA ALA A 171 -12.29 4.79 -7.02
C ALA A 171 -13.10 3.95 -6.02
N ALA A 172 -12.91 2.62 -6.04
CA ALA A 172 -13.53 1.71 -5.08
C ALA A 172 -13.07 2.00 -3.65
N ARG A 173 -11.78 2.16 -3.44
CA ARG A 173 -11.19 2.49 -2.13
C ARG A 173 -11.66 3.85 -1.64
N GLU A 174 -11.67 4.86 -2.50
CA GLU A 174 -12.17 6.19 -2.14
C GLU A 174 -13.62 6.16 -1.69
N GLU A 175 -14.49 5.46 -2.42
CA GLU A 175 -15.90 5.38 -2.06
C GLU A 175 -16.11 4.61 -0.74
N ALA A 176 -15.31 3.56 -0.48
CA ALA A 176 -15.32 2.88 0.80
C ALA A 176 -14.90 3.81 1.95
N LEU A 177 -13.94 4.73 1.72
CA LEU A 177 -13.54 5.73 2.72
C LEU A 177 -14.65 6.78 2.95
N ARG A 178 -15.34 7.21 1.90
CA ARG A 178 -16.43 8.19 1.95
C ARG A 178 -17.72 7.65 2.57
N ALA A 179 -17.89 6.34 2.67
CA ALA A 179 -19.07 5.71 3.25
C ALA A 179 -19.05 5.72 4.78
N HIS A 180 -20.24 5.76 5.42
CA HIS A 180 -20.39 5.61 6.87
C HIS A 180 -20.30 4.14 7.30
N ALA A 181 -20.71 3.22 6.42
CA ALA A 181 -20.65 1.78 6.64
C ALA A 181 -20.27 1.06 5.33
N VAL A 182 -19.68 -0.12 5.45
CA VAL A 182 -19.30 -0.94 4.31
C VAL A 182 -19.95 -2.31 4.41
N VAL A 183 -20.53 -2.77 3.31
CA VAL A 183 -21.00 -4.15 3.12
C VAL A 183 -20.04 -4.85 2.18
N TYR A 184 -19.24 -5.76 2.73
CA TYR A 184 -18.35 -6.60 1.94
C TYR A 184 -19.06 -7.88 1.52
N LEU A 185 -19.17 -8.11 0.21
CA LEU A 185 -19.90 -9.22 -0.38
C LEU A 185 -18.93 -10.32 -0.81
N CYS A 186 -19.17 -11.55 -0.37
CA CYS A 186 -18.50 -12.74 -0.86
C CYS A 186 -19.53 -13.77 -1.34
N ALA A 187 -19.10 -14.72 -2.16
CA ALA A 187 -19.96 -15.83 -2.67
C ALA A 187 -19.48 -17.21 -2.21
N GLY A 188 -18.49 -17.27 -1.31
CA GLY A 188 -17.88 -18.48 -0.78
C GLY A 188 -16.85 -18.13 0.30
N ASP A 189 -15.89 -19.03 0.51
CA ASP A 189 -14.75 -18.80 1.41
C ASP A 189 -13.92 -17.60 0.98
N LEU A 190 -13.31 -16.89 1.96
CA LEU A 190 -12.46 -15.74 1.68
C LEU A 190 -11.06 -16.19 1.24
N THR A 191 -10.57 -15.60 0.18
CA THR A 191 -9.17 -15.67 -0.22
C THR A 191 -8.29 -14.83 0.70
N ARG A 192 -6.98 -15.06 0.70
CA ARG A 192 -6.03 -14.26 1.48
C ARG A 192 -6.12 -12.77 1.13
N ALA A 193 -6.22 -12.46 -0.15
CA ALA A 193 -6.33 -11.07 -0.62
C ALA A 193 -7.61 -10.40 -0.13
N GLN A 194 -8.75 -11.12 -0.12
CA GLN A 194 -10.01 -10.60 0.42
C GLN A 194 -9.94 -10.37 1.93
N VAL A 195 -9.23 -11.24 2.67
CA VAL A 195 -9.00 -11.02 4.11
C VAL A 195 -8.14 -9.80 4.34
N ASP A 196 -7.12 -9.55 3.51
CA ASP A 196 -6.25 -8.37 3.64
C ASP A 196 -7.03 -7.09 3.28
N GLU A 197 -7.89 -7.12 2.28
CA GLU A 197 -8.80 -6.04 1.92
C GLU A 197 -9.81 -5.73 3.05
N LEU A 198 -10.42 -6.76 3.63
CA LEU A 198 -11.29 -6.60 4.81
C LEU A 198 -10.55 -5.99 6.00
N ARG A 199 -9.30 -6.37 6.21
CA ARG A 199 -8.45 -5.79 7.28
C ARG A 199 -8.20 -4.31 7.04
N TRP A 200 -7.87 -3.94 5.81
CA TRP A 200 -7.70 -2.55 5.43
C TRP A 200 -8.97 -1.73 5.69
N LEU A 201 -10.15 -2.23 5.30
CA LEU A 201 -11.43 -1.58 5.58
C LEU A 201 -11.70 -1.43 7.09
N ALA A 202 -11.34 -2.44 7.88
CA ALA A 202 -11.56 -2.43 9.33
C ALA A 202 -10.66 -1.45 10.09
N ASP A 203 -9.49 -1.07 9.53
CA ASP A 203 -8.55 -0.15 10.17
C ASP A 203 -9.14 1.26 10.36
N PHE A 204 -10.19 1.61 9.61
CA PHE A 204 -10.90 2.88 9.76
C PHE A 204 -11.96 2.87 10.86
N GLY A 205 -12.21 1.75 11.54
CA GLY A 205 -13.14 1.64 12.68
C GLY A 205 -14.62 1.82 12.34
N LYS A 206 -14.96 1.87 11.03
CA LYS A 206 -16.36 2.01 10.58
C LYS A 206 -17.12 0.68 10.66
N PRO A 207 -18.48 0.71 10.74
CA PRO A 207 -19.28 -0.50 10.61
C PRO A 207 -18.95 -1.26 9.31
N LEU A 208 -18.46 -2.51 9.44
CA LEU A 208 -18.11 -3.38 8.35
C LEU A 208 -18.88 -4.69 8.46
N LEU A 209 -19.78 -4.95 7.50
CA LEU A 209 -20.55 -6.19 7.44
C LEU A 209 -19.96 -7.11 6.37
N LEU A 210 -19.77 -8.38 6.72
CA LEU A 210 -19.42 -9.43 5.76
C LEU A 210 -20.69 -10.21 5.41
N ALA A 211 -21.11 -10.15 4.14
CA ALA A 211 -22.31 -10.80 3.66
C ALA A 211 -21.98 -11.93 2.67
N LEU A 212 -22.32 -13.16 3.02
CA LEU A 212 -22.31 -14.28 2.10
C LEU A 212 -23.53 -14.19 1.20
N ASN A 213 -23.32 -13.78 -0.05
CA ASN A 213 -24.39 -13.74 -1.05
C ASN A 213 -24.58 -15.09 -1.73
N LYS A 214 -25.66 -15.23 -2.47
CA LYS A 214 -26.07 -16.48 -3.13
C LYS A 214 -26.26 -17.62 -2.12
N ALA A 215 -26.68 -17.29 -0.90
CA ALA A 215 -26.89 -18.25 0.18
C ALA A 215 -27.95 -19.31 -0.14
N ASP A 216 -28.80 -19.03 -1.12
CA ASP A 216 -29.80 -19.92 -1.69
C ASP A 216 -29.21 -21.07 -2.53
N GLN A 217 -27.93 -20.98 -2.92
CA GLN A 217 -27.22 -22.04 -3.65
C GLN A 217 -26.66 -23.14 -2.71
N TRP A 218 -26.66 -22.90 -1.40
CA TRP A 218 -26.14 -23.82 -0.41
C TRP A 218 -27.27 -24.46 0.40
N ASN A 219 -27.14 -25.75 0.72
CA ASN A 219 -28.05 -26.37 1.69
C ASN A 219 -27.79 -25.79 3.11
N ALA A 220 -28.69 -26.05 4.06
CA ALA A 220 -28.60 -25.44 5.39
C ALA A 220 -27.30 -25.80 6.13
N SER A 221 -26.86 -27.06 6.04
CA SER A 221 -25.62 -27.52 6.71
C SER A 221 -24.37 -26.90 6.10
N GLU A 222 -24.28 -26.87 4.78
CA GLU A 222 -23.15 -26.25 4.06
C GLU A 222 -23.06 -24.75 4.34
N ARG A 223 -24.19 -24.05 4.29
CA ARG A 223 -24.29 -22.63 4.60
C ARG A 223 -23.83 -22.32 6.01
N ASP A 224 -24.24 -23.11 7.00
CA ASP A 224 -23.87 -22.90 8.39
C ASP A 224 -22.37 -23.16 8.62
N GLN A 225 -21.79 -24.18 7.98
CA GLN A 225 -20.36 -24.44 7.98
C GLN A 225 -19.57 -23.30 7.35
N LEU A 226 -20.03 -22.79 6.20
CA LEU A 226 -19.39 -21.69 5.51
C LEU A 226 -19.45 -20.41 6.34
N LEU A 227 -20.61 -20.10 6.95
CA LEU A 227 -20.73 -18.96 7.87
C LEU A 227 -19.81 -19.09 9.09
N ALA A 228 -19.64 -20.30 9.63
CA ALA A 228 -18.71 -20.53 10.73
C ALA A 228 -17.27 -20.23 10.33
N ARG A 229 -16.83 -20.67 9.13
CA ARG A 229 -15.51 -20.36 8.58
C ARG A 229 -15.33 -18.86 8.34
N LEU A 230 -16.31 -18.21 7.71
CA LEU A 230 -16.28 -16.75 7.47
C LEU A 230 -16.17 -15.97 8.78
N ARG A 231 -16.92 -16.38 9.84
CA ARG A 231 -16.79 -15.79 11.18
C ARG A 231 -15.38 -15.98 11.77
N GLN A 232 -14.79 -17.15 11.55
CA GLN A 232 -13.43 -17.42 12.01
C GLN A 232 -12.40 -16.57 11.25
N GLN A 233 -12.49 -16.51 9.92
CA GLN A 233 -11.58 -15.76 9.06
C GLN A 233 -11.67 -14.23 9.30
N SER A 234 -12.88 -13.71 9.54
CA SER A 234 -13.16 -12.29 9.77
C SER A 234 -13.24 -11.88 11.25
N ARG A 235 -12.82 -12.76 12.16
CA ARG A 235 -12.90 -12.52 13.61
C ARG A 235 -12.08 -11.30 14.00
N GLY A 236 -12.73 -10.30 14.65
CA GLY A 236 -12.13 -9.03 15.02
C GLY A 236 -11.88 -8.07 13.84
N ILE A 237 -12.47 -8.37 12.68
CA ILE A 237 -12.42 -7.56 11.46
C ILE A 237 -13.83 -7.09 11.12
N ALA A 238 -14.76 -7.99 10.82
CA ALA A 238 -16.14 -7.64 10.50
C ALA A 238 -16.96 -7.46 11.77
N SER A 239 -17.85 -6.45 11.77
CA SER A 239 -18.80 -6.18 12.85
C SER A 239 -19.92 -7.22 12.91
N ALA A 240 -20.29 -7.80 11.75
CA ALA A 240 -21.26 -8.88 11.65
C ALA A 240 -20.97 -9.72 10.40
N VAL A 241 -21.32 -11.02 10.47
CA VAL A 241 -21.24 -11.98 9.35
C VAL A 241 -22.60 -12.62 9.17
N LEU A 242 -23.17 -12.50 8.00
CA LEU A 242 -24.54 -12.94 7.70
C LEU A 242 -24.65 -13.52 6.28
N ALA A 243 -25.73 -14.26 6.04
CA ALA A 243 -26.06 -14.80 4.73
C ALA A 243 -27.20 -14.01 4.10
N VAL A 244 -27.12 -13.77 2.81
CA VAL A 244 -28.13 -13.08 2.00
C VAL A 244 -28.32 -13.80 0.67
N SER A 245 -29.46 -13.54 0.03
CA SER A 245 -29.68 -13.84 -1.37
C SER A 245 -30.25 -12.60 -2.03
N ALA A 246 -29.58 -12.11 -3.07
CA ALA A 246 -30.05 -10.97 -3.84
C ALA A 246 -31.24 -11.32 -4.78
N GLY A 247 -31.73 -12.55 -4.70
CA GLY A 247 -32.72 -13.09 -5.66
C GLY A 247 -32.03 -13.60 -6.93
N GLY A 248 -32.75 -13.71 -7.97
CA GLY A 248 -32.29 -14.22 -9.27
C GLY A 248 -33.37 -15.07 -9.94
N SER A 249 -33.05 -15.61 -11.11
CA SER A 249 -33.96 -16.54 -11.80
C SER A 249 -33.45 -17.97 -11.68
N GLU A 250 -34.37 -18.89 -11.46
CA GLU A 250 -34.11 -20.32 -11.46
C GLU A 250 -34.84 -20.95 -12.63
N ARG A 251 -34.13 -21.69 -13.45
CA ARG A 251 -34.71 -22.50 -14.51
C ARG A 251 -34.95 -23.89 -13.99
N TYR A 252 -36.18 -24.32 -14.01
CA TYR A 252 -36.54 -25.72 -13.74
C TYR A 252 -37.29 -26.28 -14.92
N GLN A 253 -37.14 -27.60 -15.14
CA GLN A 253 -37.86 -28.31 -16.16
C GLN A 253 -39.16 -28.82 -15.52
N ARG A 254 -40.29 -28.38 -16.06
CA ARG A 254 -41.59 -28.82 -15.70
C ARG A 254 -42.03 -29.93 -16.69
N GLN A 255 -42.29 -31.13 -16.19
CA GLN A 255 -42.88 -32.18 -17.01
C GLN A 255 -44.38 -31.93 -17.12
N LEU A 256 -44.85 -31.78 -18.32
CA LEU A 256 -46.29 -31.63 -18.63
C LEU A 256 -46.97 -32.98 -18.65
N ALA A 257 -48.32 -33.01 -18.56
CA ALA A 257 -49.11 -34.23 -18.51
C ALA A 257 -49.03 -35.10 -19.81
N ASP A 258 -48.57 -34.48 -20.91
CA ASP A 258 -48.31 -35.13 -22.20
C ASP A 258 -46.90 -35.76 -22.31
N GLY A 259 -46.08 -35.67 -21.22
CA GLY A 259 -44.72 -36.20 -21.19
C GLY A 259 -43.66 -35.22 -21.76
N SER A 260 -44.07 -34.10 -22.33
CA SER A 260 -43.13 -33.08 -22.77
C SER A 260 -42.54 -32.29 -21.62
N THR A 261 -41.35 -31.71 -21.82
CA THR A 261 -40.63 -30.92 -20.79
C THR A 261 -40.60 -29.47 -21.21
N GLU A 262 -41.16 -28.61 -20.39
CA GLU A 262 -41.10 -27.15 -20.55
C GLU A 262 -40.08 -26.56 -19.59
N SER A 263 -39.20 -25.67 -20.10
CA SER A 263 -38.27 -24.91 -19.25
C SER A 263 -38.99 -23.66 -18.72
N VAL A 264 -39.26 -23.65 -17.43
CA VAL A 264 -39.93 -22.53 -16.77
C VAL A 264 -38.92 -21.74 -15.94
N GLU A 265 -38.88 -20.45 -16.11
CA GLU A 265 -38.03 -19.53 -15.34
C GLU A 265 -38.85 -18.92 -14.19
N ARG A 266 -38.42 -19.17 -12.97
CA ARG A 266 -39.04 -18.62 -11.76
C ARG A 266 -38.13 -17.58 -11.12
N GLN A 267 -38.67 -16.42 -10.86
CA GLN A 267 -38.00 -15.37 -10.08
C GLN A 267 -37.97 -15.78 -8.58
N ARG A 268 -36.76 -15.81 -8.01
CA ARG A 268 -36.59 -15.99 -6.56
C ARG A 268 -36.72 -14.66 -5.85
N LYS A 269 -37.47 -14.62 -4.76
CA LYS A 269 -37.57 -13.43 -3.92
C LYS A 269 -36.24 -13.20 -3.23
N PRO A 270 -35.74 -11.93 -3.17
CA PRO A 270 -34.58 -11.59 -2.39
C PRO A 270 -34.78 -11.92 -0.90
N ALA A 271 -33.74 -12.45 -0.25
CA ALA A 271 -33.68 -12.67 1.21
C ALA A 271 -32.60 -11.75 1.78
N ILE A 272 -32.94 -10.47 1.96
CA ILE A 272 -32.03 -9.39 2.37
C ILE A 272 -32.33 -8.84 3.77
N GLU A 273 -33.41 -9.28 4.41
CA GLU A 273 -33.85 -8.85 5.74
C GLU A 273 -32.74 -8.90 6.80
N PRO A 274 -31.92 -9.98 6.90
CA PRO A 274 -30.85 -10.02 7.90
C PRO A 274 -29.81 -8.91 7.70
N LEU A 275 -29.54 -8.50 6.44
CA LEU A 275 -28.63 -7.41 6.12
C LEU A 275 -29.21 -6.06 6.51
N LEU A 276 -30.48 -5.80 6.16
CA LEU A 276 -31.17 -4.56 6.52
C LEU A 276 -31.23 -4.34 8.03
N GLN A 277 -31.55 -5.40 8.80
CA GLN A 277 -31.59 -5.37 10.25
C GLN A 277 -30.20 -5.17 10.87
N ALA A 278 -29.16 -5.80 10.30
CA ALA A 278 -27.78 -5.62 10.76
C ALA A 278 -27.27 -4.20 10.47
N LEU A 279 -27.57 -3.67 9.27
CA LEU A 279 -27.27 -2.28 8.91
C LEU A 279 -27.99 -1.32 9.87
N ALA A 280 -29.29 -1.46 10.07
CA ALA A 280 -30.07 -0.60 10.98
C ALA A 280 -29.48 -0.55 12.40
N ARG A 281 -29.08 -1.71 12.94
CA ARG A 281 -28.45 -1.82 14.27
C ARG A 281 -27.06 -1.17 14.32
N LEU A 282 -26.18 -1.49 13.36
CA LEU A 282 -24.79 -1.01 13.35
C LEU A 282 -24.69 0.47 13.02
N THR A 283 -25.68 1.01 12.29
CA THR A 283 -25.78 2.44 11.97
C THR A 283 -26.80 3.17 12.85
N ALA A 284 -27.18 2.60 13.99
CA ALA A 284 -28.12 3.23 14.93
C ALA A 284 -27.74 4.67 15.33
N PRO A 285 -26.45 5.05 15.47
CA PRO A 285 -26.08 6.44 15.72
C PRO A 285 -26.45 7.43 14.62
N GLY A 286 -26.88 6.94 13.44
CA GLY A 286 -27.19 7.76 12.27
C GLY A 286 -25.95 8.29 11.54
N ALA A 287 -26.18 9.11 10.51
CA ALA A 287 -25.10 9.72 9.76
C ALA A 287 -24.23 10.63 10.64
N GLU A 288 -24.86 11.46 11.49
CA GLU A 288 -24.16 12.38 12.39
C GLU A 288 -23.26 11.64 13.39
N GLY A 289 -23.76 10.54 13.99
CA GLY A 289 -22.97 9.77 14.95
C GLY A 289 -21.82 8.96 14.33
N LEU A 290 -21.87 8.72 13.03
CA LEU A 290 -20.81 8.03 12.27
C LEU A 290 -19.92 8.99 11.48
N GLU A 291 -20.25 10.28 11.44
CA GLU A 291 -19.55 11.28 10.63
C GLU A 291 -18.08 11.39 10.99
N GLN A 292 -17.76 11.39 12.28
CA GLN A 292 -16.37 11.47 12.73
C GLN A 292 -15.53 10.28 12.23
N LEU A 293 -16.09 9.07 12.22
CA LEU A 293 -15.39 7.89 11.69
C LEU A 293 -15.21 7.98 10.17
N ARG A 294 -16.18 8.53 9.47
CA ARG A 294 -16.11 8.77 8.03
C ARG A 294 -15.05 9.83 7.70
N GLU A 295 -15.09 10.96 8.39
CA GLU A 295 -14.10 12.03 8.23
C GLU A 295 -12.68 11.52 8.48
N ASN A 296 -12.46 10.82 9.59
CA ASN A 296 -11.19 10.23 9.95
C ASN A 296 -10.66 9.28 8.85
N ALA A 297 -11.54 8.48 8.26
CA ALA A 297 -11.17 7.57 7.19
C ALA A 297 -10.74 8.31 5.91
N VAL A 298 -11.49 9.34 5.51
CA VAL A 298 -11.16 10.16 4.34
C VAL A 298 -9.84 10.92 4.56
N LEU A 299 -9.67 11.54 5.73
CA LEU A 299 -8.43 12.25 6.09
C LEU A 299 -7.22 11.32 6.13
N ALA A 300 -7.37 10.08 6.62
CA ALA A 300 -6.30 9.09 6.57
C ALA A 300 -5.91 8.72 5.12
N GLY A 301 -6.88 8.50 4.25
CA GLY A 301 -6.64 8.26 2.84
C GLY A 301 -6.00 9.45 2.11
N LEU A 302 -6.44 10.67 2.43
CA LEU A 302 -5.83 11.90 1.92
C LEU A 302 -4.40 12.07 2.40
N HIS A 303 -4.12 11.78 3.67
CA HIS A 303 -2.78 11.85 4.25
C HIS A 303 -1.80 10.92 3.52
N GLU A 304 -2.21 9.69 3.26
CA GLU A 304 -1.41 8.72 2.50
C GLU A 304 -1.11 9.22 1.09
N ARG A 305 -2.13 9.69 0.36
CA ARG A 305 -1.97 10.24 -1.00
C ARG A 305 -1.10 11.51 -1.02
N THR A 306 -1.29 12.40 -0.05
CA THR A 306 -0.46 13.59 0.10
C THR A 306 1.00 13.21 0.33
N GLY A 307 1.27 12.21 1.19
CA GLY A 307 2.62 11.69 1.41
C GLY A 307 3.27 11.09 0.16
N MET A 308 2.51 10.35 -0.65
CA MET A 308 3.00 9.83 -1.94
C MET A 308 3.34 10.97 -2.93
N LEU A 309 2.46 11.97 -3.03
CA LEU A 309 2.68 13.12 -3.91
C LEU A 309 3.89 13.96 -3.45
N GLU A 310 4.07 14.14 -2.13
CA GLU A 310 5.27 14.79 -1.57
C GLU A 310 6.55 14.03 -1.94
N ALA A 311 6.54 12.70 -1.78
CA ALA A 311 7.69 11.86 -2.12
C ALA A 311 8.01 11.95 -3.63
N GLN A 312 6.99 11.90 -4.48
CA GLN A 312 7.14 12.04 -5.93
C GLN A 312 7.70 13.44 -6.29
N THR A 313 7.11 14.49 -5.75
CA THR A 313 7.56 15.89 -5.99
C THR A 313 9.00 16.08 -5.55
N ARG A 314 9.39 15.54 -4.38
CA ARG A 314 10.79 15.60 -3.93
C ARG A 314 11.73 14.83 -4.85
N ALA A 315 11.32 13.65 -5.32
CA ALA A 315 12.12 12.86 -6.26
C ALA A 315 12.35 13.61 -7.58
N GLU A 316 11.32 14.28 -8.13
CA GLU A 316 11.43 15.11 -9.33
C GLU A 316 12.35 16.34 -9.12
N GLN A 317 12.27 16.96 -7.93
CA GLN A 317 13.16 18.07 -7.56
C GLN A 317 14.60 17.59 -7.40
N ALA A 318 14.82 16.44 -6.76
CA ALA A 318 16.13 15.83 -6.64
C ALA A 318 16.73 15.52 -8.02
N GLU A 319 15.96 14.99 -8.95
CA GLU A 319 16.41 14.72 -10.32
C GLU A 319 16.82 16.03 -11.05
N ARG A 320 16.07 17.11 -10.87
CA ARG A 320 16.44 18.42 -11.41
C ARG A 320 17.77 18.94 -10.83
N ILE A 321 17.98 18.77 -9.51
CA ILE A 321 19.25 19.14 -8.86
C ILE A 321 20.39 18.29 -9.41
N VAL A 322 20.22 16.97 -9.48
CA VAL A 322 21.23 16.04 -10.01
C VAL A 322 21.60 16.42 -11.43
N ARG A 323 20.63 16.64 -12.32
CA ARG A 323 20.85 17.05 -13.71
C ARG A 323 21.60 18.38 -13.81
N LYS A 324 21.26 19.37 -12.98
CA LYS A 324 21.95 20.67 -12.92
C LYS A 324 23.43 20.50 -12.55
N TYR A 325 23.73 19.67 -11.55
CA TYR A 325 25.11 19.46 -11.13
C TYR A 325 25.88 18.56 -12.11
N ALA A 326 25.25 17.55 -12.72
CA ALA A 326 25.87 16.78 -13.79
C ALA A 326 26.27 17.68 -14.99
N ARG A 327 25.38 18.61 -15.42
CA ARG A 327 25.69 19.58 -16.46
C ARG A 327 26.86 20.50 -16.07
N ARG A 328 26.90 21.00 -14.83
CA ARG A 328 28.03 21.80 -14.33
C ARG A 328 29.32 21.00 -14.30
N ALA A 329 29.26 19.69 -13.96
CA ALA A 329 30.42 18.82 -13.98
C ALA A 329 30.96 18.59 -15.41
N ILE A 330 30.07 18.44 -16.40
CA ILE A 330 30.44 18.40 -17.84
C ILE A 330 31.19 19.64 -18.23
N VAL A 331 30.64 20.85 -17.96
CA VAL A 331 31.25 22.14 -18.31
C VAL A 331 32.58 22.32 -17.59
N GLY A 332 32.64 21.94 -16.29
CA GLY A 332 33.86 21.99 -15.50
C GLY A 332 34.96 21.08 -16.03
N ALA A 333 34.61 19.88 -16.46
CA ALA A 333 35.55 18.93 -17.06
C ALA A 333 36.14 19.43 -18.39
N MET A 334 35.32 20.10 -19.18
CA MET A 334 35.78 20.72 -20.45
C MET A 334 36.57 21.99 -20.26
N ALA A 335 36.38 22.71 -19.14
CA ALA A 335 37.06 23.97 -18.85
C ALA A 335 38.42 23.79 -18.15
N ALA A 336 38.68 22.58 -17.61
CA ALA A 336 39.93 22.31 -16.90
C ALA A 336 41.13 22.28 -17.86
N VAL A 337 41.93 23.35 -17.89
CA VAL A 337 43.06 23.51 -18.77
C VAL A 337 44.37 22.98 -18.13
N ALA A 338 44.46 22.95 -16.79
CA ALA A 338 45.65 22.53 -16.07
C ALA A 338 45.44 21.17 -15.38
N PRO A 339 46.42 20.25 -15.38
CA PRO A 339 46.34 18.98 -14.66
C PRO A 339 46.05 19.22 -13.16
N GLY A 340 44.97 18.60 -12.65
CA GLY A 340 44.56 18.72 -11.24
C GLY A 340 43.54 19.82 -10.93
N SER A 341 43.31 20.80 -11.81
CA SER A 341 42.24 21.80 -11.63
C SER A 341 40.85 21.22 -11.67
N ASP A 342 40.64 20.15 -12.41
CA ASP A 342 39.42 19.36 -12.50
C ASP A 342 39.02 18.78 -11.14
N LEU A 343 39.98 18.25 -10.36
CA LEU A 343 39.74 17.69 -9.01
C LEU A 343 39.21 18.74 -8.02
N VAL A 344 39.68 19.99 -8.09
CA VAL A 344 39.18 21.05 -7.21
C VAL A 344 37.74 21.43 -7.61
N ILE A 345 37.50 21.63 -8.90
CA ILE A 345 36.16 21.96 -9.41
C ILE A 345 35.16 20.86 -9.05
N GLN A 346 35.53 19.63 -9.26
CA GLN A 346 34.68 18.48 -8.95
C GLN A 346 34.41 18.35 -7.43
N GLY A 347 35.39 18.63 -6.58
CA GLY A 347 35.22 18.66 -5.14
C GLY A 347 34.17 19.69 -4.68
N VAL A 348 34.26 20.93 -5.21
CA VAL A 348 33.29 22.00 -4.93
C VAL A 348 31.88 21.62 -5.41
N LEU A 349 31.77 21.06 -6.61
CA LEU A 349 30.49 20.63 -7.17
C LEU A 349 29.87 19.48 -6.37
N ALA A 350 30.66 18.49 -5.92
CA ALA A 350 30.21 17.38 -5.11
C ALA A 350 29.68 17.85 -3.75
N THR A 351 30.40 18.76 -3.09
CA THR A 351 29.97 19.42 -1.84
C THR A 351 28.64 20.16 -2.05
N GLY A 352 28.56 20.94 -3.12
CA GLY A 352 27.35 21.69 -3.47
C GLY A 352 26.14 20.80 -3.77
N LEU A 353 26.34 19.69 -4.50
CA LEU A 353 25.30 18.70 -4.77
C LEU A 353 24.79 18.06 -3.47
N THR A 354 25.72 17.62 -2.60
CA THR A 354 25.37 17.00 -1.32
C THR A 354 24.56 17.93 -0.44
N ARG A 355 24.99 19.20 -0.34
CA ARG A 355 24.27 20.23 0.44
C ARG A 355 22.88 20.50 -0.14
N ALA A 356 22.77 20.68 -1.45
CA ALA A 356 21.49 20.96 -2.10
C ALA A 356 20.48 19.81 -1.94
N LEU A 357 20.92 18.55 -2.01
CA LEU A 357 20.05 17.39 -1.77
C LEU A 357 19.71 17.26 -0.28
N ALA A 358 20.66 17.46 0.65
CA ALA A 358 20.37 17.44 2.08
C ALA A 358 19.32 18.50 2.47
N GLU A 359 19.43 19.71 1.92
CA GLU A 359 18.45 20.78 2.11
C GLU A 359 17.05 20.39 1.57
N LEU A 360 16.97 19.82 0.37
CA LEU A 360 15.72 19.34 -0.23
C LEU A 360 15.01 18.30 0.66
N TYR A 361 15.77 17.39 1.24
CA TYR A 361 15.22 16.35 2.13
C TYR A 361 15.07 16.80 3.59
N GLY A 362 15.44 18.06 3.91
CA GLY A 362 15.36 18.60 5.27
C GLY A 362 16.32 17.93 6.25
N VAL A 363 17.38 17.33 5.75
CA VAL A 363 18.39 16.62 6.57
C VAL A 363 19.48 17.59 6.95
N LYS A 364 19.72 17.74 8.27
CA LYS A 364 20.82 18.53 8.78
C LYS A 364 22.12 17.74 8.63
N VAL A 365 23.02 18.23 7.80
CA VAL A 365 24.32 17.61 7.54
C VAL A 365 25.43 18.59 7.92
N SER A 366 26.42 18.11 8.71
CA SER A 366 27.59 18.90 9.05
C SER A 366 28.60 18.96 7.88
N GLU A 367 29.44 19.99 7.85
CA GLU A 367 30.50 20.11 6.83
C GLU A 367 31.45 18.89 6.86
N VAL A 368 31.72 18.33 8.06
CA VAL A 368 32.55 17.13 8.22
C VAL A 368 31.90 15.92 7.54
N GLN A 369 30.60 15.71 7.73
CA GLN A 369 29.89 14.59 7.08
C GLN A 369 29.87 14.72 5.56
N ILE A 370 29.74 15.95 5.04
CA ILE A 370 29.81 16.20 3.60
C ILE A 370 31.21 15.89 3.08
N GLU A 371 32.24 16.36 3.77
CA GLU A 371 33.64 16.15 3.40
C GLU A 371 34.00 14.66 3.42
N ASP A 372 33.63 13.94 4.45
CA ASP A 372 33.83 12.49 4.57
C ASP A 372 33.15 11.72 3.44
N PHE A 373 31.90 12.06 3.12
CA PHE A 373 31.19 11.46 2.00
C PHE A 373 31.89 11.73 0.65
N VAL A 374 32.32 12.98 0.41
CA VAL A 374 33.04 13.35 -0.81
C VAL A 374 34.38 12.63 -0.90
N GLN A 375 35.08 12.45 0.21
CA GLN A 375 36.33 11.67 0.25
C GLN A 375 36.07 10.18 -0.05
N GLN A 376 35.05 9.59 0.53
CA GLN A 376 34.66 8.20 0.26
C GLN A 376 34.23 8.01 -1.21
N ALA A 377 33.47 8.94 -1.78
CA ALA A 377 33.12 8.94 -3.18
C ALA A 377 34.37 9.01 -4.08
N LYS A 378 35.35 9.88 -3.76
CA LYS A 378 36.62 9.95 -4.49
C LYS A 378 37.41 8.63 -4.43
N LEU A 379 37.43 7.92 -3.28
CA LEU A 379 38.06 6.63 -3.15
C LEU A 379 37.36 5.58 -4.03
N THR A 380 36.03 5.54 -3.99
CA THR A 380 35.21 4.65 -4.83
C THR A 380 35.48 4.88 -6.33
N LEU A 381 35.57 6.15 -6.73
CA LEU A 381 35.87 6.54 -8.11
C LEU A 381 37.31 6.19 -8.53
N ARG A 382 38.27 6.34 -7.63
CA ARG A 382 39.68 6.01 -7.90
C ARG A 382 39.85 4.51 -8.15
N THR A 383 39.17 3.67 -7.38
CA THR A 383 39.20 2.22 -7.57
C THR A 383 38.35 1.77 -8.75
N GLY A 384 37.32 2.52 -9.14
CA GLY A 384 36.40 2.22 -10.24
C GLY A 384 36.68 3.00 -11.55
N SER A 385 37.75 3.76 -11.64
CA SER A 385 37.99 4.66 -12.79
C SER A 385 38.02 3.93 -14.15
N SER A 386 38.62 2.77 -14.22
CA SER A 386 38.62 1.93 -15.43
C SER A 386 37.25 1.44 -15.84
N ILE A 387 36.39 1.14 -14.85
CA ILE A 387 34.99 0.72 -15.06
C ILE A 387 34.18 1.90 -15.60
N VAL A 388 34.29 3.07 -14.97
CA VAL A 388 33.59 4.29 -15.40
C VAL A 388 33.96 4.65 -16.84
N LEU A 389 35.25 4.61 -17.18
CA LEU A 389 35.72 4.88 -18.56
C LEU A 389 35.27 3.81 -19.55
N ALA A 390 35.24 2.53 -19.16
CA ALA A 390 34.73 1.44 -19.99
C ALA A 390 33.22 1.59 -20.25
N VAL A 391 32.42 1.88 -19.21
CA VAL A 391 30.97 2.12 -19.34
C VAL A 391 30.73 3.35 -20.21
N ALA A 392 31.43 4.46 -19.96
CA ALA A 392 31.34 5.68 -20.73
C ALA A 392 31.73 5.45 -22.22
N GLY A 393 32.83 4.74 -22.48
CA GLY A 393 33.27 4.44 -23.83
C GLY A 393 32.29 3.53 -24.61
N ASN A 394 31.70 2.54 -23.95
CA ASN A 394 30.71 1.67 -24.57
C ASN A 394 29.38 2.44 -24.83
N ALA A 395 28.96 3.29 -23.90
CA ALA A 395 27.78 4.13 -24.09
C ALA A 395 27.94 5.06 -25.29
N LEU A 396 29.08 5.72 -25.42
CA LEU A 396 29.37 6.63 -26.53
C LEU A 396 29.44 5.91 -27.90
N LYS A 397 29.91 4.68 -27.95
CA LYS A 397 29.94 3.86 -29.21
C LYS A 397 28.51 3.57 -29.72
N ALA A 398 27.53 3.52 -28.86
CA ALA A 398 26.13 3.30 -29.23
C ALA A 398 25.47 4.53 -29.89
N PHE A 399 26.18 5.70 -29.93
CA PHE A 399 25.65 6.93 -30.51
C PHE A 399 26.43 7.35 -31.75
N PRO A 400 25.81 7.31 -32.95
CA PRO A 400 26.43 7.75 -34.19
C PRO A 400 26.90 9.22 -34.08
N GLY A 401 28.16 9.48 -34.44
CA GLY A 401 28.76 10.84 -34.43
C GLY A 401 29.52 11.23 -33.16
N LEU A 402 29.38 10.48 -32.06
CA LEU A 402 30.15 10.75 -30.83
C LEU A 402 31.52 10.05 -30.78
N GLY A 403 31.68 8.95 -31.49
CA GLY A 403 32.94 8.20 -31.51
C GLY A 403 34.10 8.90 -32.19
N THR A 404 33.82 9.97 -32.94
CA THR A 404 34.84 10.78 -33.66
C THR A 404 35.25 12.07 -32.93
N LEU A 405 34.47 12.46 -31.88
CA LEU A 405 34.77 13.58 -31.04
C LEU A 405 35.83 13.17 -30.01
N GLY A 406 36.98 13.82 -30.00
CA GLY A 406 38.18 13.44 -29.25
C GLY A 406 37.96 13.21 -27.73
N GLY A 407 39.03 12.82 -27.01
CA GLY A 407 39.02 12.38 -25.62
C GLY A 407 38.32 13.29 -24.61
N GLY A 408 38.13 14.59 -24.94
CA GLY A 408 37.42 15.56 -24.10
C GLY A 408 35.93 15.24 -23.89
N VAL A 409 35.23 14.69 -24.92
CA VAL A 409 33.81 14.31 -24.79
C VAL A 409 33.66 13.08 -23.95
N LEU A 410 34.56 12.10 -24.07
CA LEU A 410 34.55 10.90 -23.21
C LEU A 410 34.76 11.31 -21.75
N HIS A 411 35.66 12.24 -21.48
CA HIS A 411 35.93 12.76 -20.14
C HIS A 411 34.72 13.48 -19.57
N ALA A 412 34.10 14.36 -20.34
CA ALA A 412 32.89 15.09 -19.98
C ALA A 412 31.71 14.14 -19.68
N PHE A 413 31.50 13.09 -20.49
CA PHE A 413 30.50 12.06 -20.26
C PHE A 413 30.79 11.23 -19.00
N ALA A 414 32.04 10.88 -18.73
CA ALA A 414 32.42 10.19 -17.50
C ALA A 414 32.06 11.00 -16.25
N TYR A 415 32.29 12.32 -16.25
CA TYR A 415 31.84 13.17 -15.14
C TYR A 415 30.33 13.32 -15.06
N ALA A 416 29.61 13.36 -16.18
CA ALA A 416 28.15 13.29 -16.17
C ALA A 416 27.66 12.03 -15.47
N LEU A 417 28.21 10.87 -15.81
CA LEU A 417 27.87 9.59 -15.20
C LEU A 417 28.19 9.56 -13.69
N ILE A 418 29.35 10.09 -13.28
CA ILE A 418 29.75 10.17 -11.87
C ILE A 418 28.76 11.01 -11.06
N PHE A 419 28.47 12.24 -11.53
CA PHE A 419 27.59 13.16 -10.80
C PHE A 419 26.13 12.70 -10.79
N ASP A 420 25.64 12.13 -11.87
CA ASP A 420 24.32 11.49 -11.91
C ASP A 420 24.23 10.31 -10.93
N SER A 421 25.22 9.43 -10.94
CA SER A 421 25.25 8.28 -10.02
C SER A 421 25.36 8.71 -8.56
N MET A 422 26.23 9.68 -8.26
CA MET A 422 26.41 10.20 -6.91
C MET A 422 25.15 10.91 -6.41
N GLY A 423 24.54 11.73 -7.25
CA GLY A 423 23.32 12.46 -6.89
C GLY A 423 22.12 11.51 -6.65
N ARG A 424 21.93 10.51 -7.50
CA ARG A 424 20.88 9.49 -7.33
C ARG A 424 21.11 8.63 -6.08
N ALA A 425 22.33 8.20 -5.82
CA ALA A 425 22.69 7.45 -4.62
C ALA A 425 22.40 8.25 -3.34
N LEU A 426 22.81 9.51 -3.31
CA LEU A 426 22.51 10.43 -2.20
C LEU A 426 21.01 10.66 -2.03
N ALA A 427 20.29 10.95 -3.10
CA ALA A 427 18.85 11.21 -3.05
C ALA A 427 18.10 9.99 -2.50
N ALA A 428 18.44 8.78 -2.95
CA ALA A 428 17.84 7.54 -2.45
C ALA A 428 18.15 7.30 -0.95
N SER A 429 19.42 7.48 -0.55
CA SER A 429 19.82 7.31 0.86
C SER A 429 19.14 8.33 1.77
N LEU A 430 19.12 9.60 1.40
CA LEU A 430 18.44 10.66 2.16
C LEU A 430 16.92 10.44 2.26
N ALA A 431 16.28 9.96 1.18
CA ALA A 431 14.86 9.68 1.15
C ALA A 431 14.48 8.55 2.14
N GLU A 432 15.26 7.48 2.17
CA GLU A 432 14.97 6.31 3.00
C GLU A 432 15.38 6.48 4.46
N ARG A 433 16.57 7.02 4.70
CA ARG A 433 17.17 7.05 6.04
C ARG A 433 16.97 8.35 6.80
N GLN A 434 16.60 9.43 6.12
CA GLN A 434 16.47 10.77 6.70
C GLN A 434 17.76 11.24 7.43
N THR A 435 18.89 10.64 7.06
CA THR A 435 20.24 10.97 7.52
C THR A 435 21.22 10.73 6.38
N LEU A 436 22.39 11.40 6.41
CA LEU A 436 23.47 11.10 5.47
C LEU A 436 24.21 9.85 5.96
N ASP A 437 23.81 8.67 5.44
CA ASP A 437 24.48 7.40 5.66
C ASP A 437 25.51 7.20 4.54
N GLN A 438 26.76 7.35 4.88
CA GLN A 438 27.87 7.31 3.93
C GLN A 438 28.08 5.92 3.32
N ASP A 439 27.89 4.87 4.13
CA ASP A 439 28.09 3.50 3.68
C ASP A 439 26.98 3.08 2.69
N ASP A 440 25.74 3.41 3.01
CA ASP A 440 24.59 3.17 2.13
C ASP A 440 24.72 3.95 0.82
N ALA A 441 25.00 5.26 0.89
CA ALA A 441 25.20 6.09 -0.27
C ALA A 441 26.40 5.64 -1.13
N GLY A 442 27.49 5.21 -0.51
CA GLY A 442 28.66 4.65 -1.18
C GLY A 442 28.40 3.32 -1.89
N ALA A 443 27.63 2.42 -1.25
CA ALA A 443 27.23 1.15 -1.87
C ALA A 443 26.32 1.39 -3.08
N ARG A 444 25.33 2.25 -2.99
CA ARG A 444 24.44 2.63 -4.08
C ARG A 444 25.18 3.33 -5.22
N LEU A 445 26.14 4.21 -4.89
CA LEU A 445 27.01 4.86 -5.88
C LEU A 445 27.74 3.81 -6.74
N LYS A 446 28.34 2.80 -6.09
CA LYS A 446 29.05 1.73 -6.78
C LYS A 446 28.14 0.93 -7.72
N GLU A 447 26.95 0.61 -7.27
CA GLU A 447 25.93 -0.09 -8.07
C GLU A 447 25.51 0.74 -9.28
N LEU A 448 25.18 2.03 -9.08
CA LEU A 448 24.77 2.93 -10.14
C LEU A 448 25.88 3.23 -11.17
N LEU A 449 27.15 3.21 -10.79
CA LEU A 449 28.27 3.36 -11.71
C LEU A 449 28.42 2.14 -12.64
N MET A 450 28.02 0.96 -12.19
CA MET A 450 28.06 -0.27 -12.99
C MET A 450 26.78 -0.46 -13.84
N ASP A 451 25.69 0.24 -13.52
CA ASP A 451 24.44 0.16 -14.26
C ASP A 451 24.56 0.87 -15.63
N ALA A 452 24.63 0.08 -16.69
CA ALA A 452 24.69 0.50 -18.08
C ALA A 452 23.30 0.60 -18.75
N GLY A 453 22.21 0.81 -17.98
CA GLY A 453 20.85 0.90 -18.49
C GLY A 453 20.70 1.84 -19.69
N SER A 454 20.25 1.30 -20.84
CA SER A 454 20.27 2.01 -22.13
C SER A 454 19.50 3.33 -22.13
N GLY A 455 18.43 3.46 -21.33
CA GLY A 455 17.65 4.70 -21.20
C GLY A 455 18.42 5.81 -20.50
N ARG A 456 19.05 5.49 -19.37
CA ARG A 456 19.86 6.40 -18.57
C ARG A 456 21.08 6.90 -19.34
N MET A 457 21.80 5.98 -20.02
CA MET A 457 22.95 6.33 -20.84
C MET A 457 22.58 7.27 -21.99
N ARG A 458 21.42 7.09 -22.62
CA ARG A 458 20.88 8.00 -23.63
C ARG A 458 20.64 9.42 -23.09
N GLN A 459 20.04 9.53 -21.92
CA GLN A 459 19.80 10.84 -21.28
C GLN A 459 21.11 11.56 -20.98
N LEU A 460 22.12 10.87 -20.43
CA LEU A 460 23.41 11.44 -20.13
C LEU A 460 24.18 11.82 -21.38
N ALA A 461 24.10 11.03 -22.45
CA ALA A 461 24.71 11.36 -23.73
C ALA A 461 24.06 12.62 -24.35
N ALA A 462 22.72 12.72 -24.31
CA ALA A 462 22.01 13.92 -24.78
C ALA A 462 22.42 15.17 -23.98
N LEU A 463 22.49 15.07 -22.65
CA LEU A 463 22.94 16.15 -21.78
C LEU A 463 24.37 16.58 -22.07
N THR A 464 25.27 15.64 -22.33
CA THR A 464 26.66 15.90 -22.68
C THR A 464 26.76 16.63 -24.01
N MET A 465 26.00 16.15 -25.03
CA MET A 465 25.98 16.80 -26.36
C MET A 465 25.42 18.23 -26.32
N GLU A 466 24.35 18.46 -25.56
CA GLU A 466 23.78 19.78 -25.36
C GLU A 466 24.83 20.74 -24.77
N ALA A 467 25.50 20.32 -23.69
CA ALA A 467 26.53 21.14 -23.04
C ALA A 467 27.77 21.40 -23.93
N VAL A 468 28.14 20.44 -24.79
CA VAL A 468 29.24 20.59 -25.77
C VAL A 468 28.88 21.58 -26.87
N ARG A 469 27.65 21.53 -27.41
CA ARG A 469 27.18 22.45 -28.47
C ARG A 469 27.09 23.88 -27.99
N GLU A 470 26.51 24.13 -26.82
CA GLU A 470 26.41 25.48 -26.25
C GLU A 470 27.77 26.15 -26.08
N ARG A 471 28.83 25.38 -25.81
CA ARG A 471 30.19 25.92 -25.69
C ARG A 471 30.87 26.15 -27.04
N GLY A 472 30.44 25.43 -28.09
CA GLY A 472 30.99 25.61 -29.43
C GLY A 472 30.44 26.82 -30.18
N ASP A 473 29.34 27.40 -29.68
CA ASP A 473 28.66 28.55 -30.22
C ASP A 473 29.09 29.86 -29.51
N ASP A 474 29.83 29.78 -28.38
CA ASP A 474 30.49 30.90 -27.67
C ASP A 474 32.00 30.98 -28.06
#